data_20e0228ef67f6ff36310b3b30186811c
#
_entry.id   20e0228ef67f6ff36310b3b30186811c
#
_cell.length_a   1.000
_cell.length_b   1.000
_cell.length_c   1.000
_cell.angle_alpha   90.00
_cell.angle_beta   90.00
_cell.angle_gamma   90.00
#
_symmetry.space_group_name_H-M   'P 1'
#
loop_
_entity.id
_entity.type
_entity.pdbx_description
1 polymer ?
#
loop_
_entity_poly.entity_id
_entity_poly.type
_entity_poly.pdbx_seq_one_letter_code
_entity_poly.pdbx_strand_id
1 'polypeptide(L)'
;MFKHPLSASVSRVTGLTATAVLLAALVGCGSNVKLDDVPVSDRTGAAVTGPAEGTAGSQGTSGKVTPVVVDERGIAEPPASVARVIYFDYDSYIVRPEFAATLEAHARFLKADGARKVILQGHTDERGGREYNLALGQKRAEAVRRSLAVMGVSETQQEAVSFGKEKPAAQGADEAAHTKNRRVELSYR
;
A
#
# COMPACT_ATOMS: atom_id res chain seq x y z
N MET A 1 44.74 22.71 -58.46
CA MET A 1 44.99 21.53 -59.33
C MET A 1 44.76 20.27 -58.49
N PHE A 2 43.98 19.31 -59.01
CA PHE A 2 43.70 17.91 -58.59
C PHE A 2 42.58 17.75 -57.54
N LYS A 3 41.44 17.43 -57.96
CA LYS A 3 40.75 16.24 -58.49
C LYS A 3 40.20 15.35 -57.40
N HIS A 4 38.88 15.39 -57.29
CA HIS A 4 38.06 14.30 -56.72
C HIS A 4 38.15 13.03 -57.53
N PRO A 5 37.85 11.84 -56.96
CA PRO A 5 36.60 11.18 -57.36
C PRO A 5 35.81 10.57 -56.19
N LEU A 6 34.52 10.76 -56.22
CA LEU A 6 33.42 9.76 -56.42
C LEU A 6 33.68 8.36 -55.83
N SER A 7 32.97 8.04 -54.76
CA SER A 7 32.40 6.71 -54.57
C SER A 7 31.04 6.85 -53.89
N ALA A 8 30.03 6.78 -54.70
CA ALA A 8 28.62 6.69 -54.26
C ALA A 8 28.20 5.22 -54.24
N SER A 9 27.24 4.92 -53.36
CA SER A 9 26.24 3.88 -53.57
C SER A 9 26.63 2.43 -53.35
N VAL A 10 26.62 1.96 -52.12
CA VAL A 10 26.22 0.56 -51.75
C VAL A 10 25.68 0.49 -50.33
N SER A 11 24.69 1.23 -49.91
CA SER A 11 24.12 1.10 -48.58
C SER A 11 22.58 1.21 -48.50
N ARG A 12 21.87 0.89 -49.55
CA ARG A 12 20.41 1.01 -49.54
C ARG A 12 19.63 -0.30 -49.77
N VAL A 13 20.25 -1.45 -49.85
CA VAL A 13 19.56 -2.71 -50.14
C VAL A 13 19.47 -3.66 -48.93
N THR A 14 20.25 -3.47 -47.89
CA THR A 14 20.22 -4.34 -46.70
C THR A 14 19.21 -3.94 -45.62
N GLY A 15 18.51 -2.83 -45.78
CA GLY A 15 17.52 -2.34 -44.78
C GLY A 15 16.10 -2.91 -44.92
N LEU A 16 15.74 -3.53 -46.05
CA LEU A 16 14.36 -3.93 -46.31
C LEU A 16 14.01 -5.38 -45.93
N THR A 17 14.99 -6.20 -45.62
CA THR A 17 14.75 -7.61 -45.26
C THR A 17 14.68 -7.86 -43.77
N ALA A 18 15.15 -6.94 -42.94
CA ALA A 18 15.11 -7.06 -41.47
C ALA A 18 13.75 -6.68 -40.84
N THR A 19 12.95 -5.85 -41.55
CA THR A 19 11.63 -5.42 -41.04
C THR A 19 10.50 -6.41 -41.32
N ALA A 20 10.66 -7.34 -42.23
CA ALA A 20 9.62 -8.33 -42.54
C ALA A 20 9.58 -9.52 -41.56
N VAL A 21 10.66 -9.81 -40.84
CA VAL A 21 10.73 -10.95 -39.91
C VAL A 21 10.18 -10.62 -38.53
N LEU A 22 10.06 -9.34 -38.13
CA LEU A 22 9.60 -8.94 -36.79
C LEU A 22 8.07 -8.86 -36.65
N LEU A 23 7.30 -8.98 -37.75
CA LEU A 23 5.82 -8.89 -37.73
C LEU A 23 5.09 -10.25 -37.65
N ALA A 24 5.81 -11.37 -37.65
CA ALA A 24 5.20 -12.71 -37.64
C ALA A 24 5.07 -13.37 -36.23
N ALA A 25 5.47 -12.68 -35.12
CA ALA A 25 5.48 -13.26 -33.80
C ALA A 25 4.30 -12.85 -32.88
N LEU A 26 3.24 -12.23 -33.43
CA LEU A 26 2.05 -11.79 -32.64
C LEU A 26 0.81 -12.64 -32.97
N VAL A 27 0.95 -13.96 -33.07
CA VAL A 27 -0.21 -14.86 -33.13
C VAL A 27 -0.37 -15.60 -31.81
N GLY A 28 -1.31 -15.11 -31.01
CA GLY A 28 -2.27 -15.92 -30.30
C GLY A 28 -1.82 -16.71 -29.08
N CYS A 29 -2.11 -16.20 -27.89
CA CYS A 29 -2.54 -17.05 -26.77
C CYS A 29 -3.92 -16.57 -26.31
N GLY A 30 -4.95 -17.04 -26.99
CA GLY A 30 -6.33 -17.01 -26.48
C GLY A 30 -6.51 -18.20 -25.55
N SER A 31 -6.37 -17.98 -24.24
CA SER A 31 -6.75 -18.96 -23.23
C SER A 31 -8.24 -18.82 -22.94
N ASN A 32 -9.05 -19.72 -23.47
CA ASN A 32 -10.44 -19.90 -23.03
C ASN A 32 -10.41 -20.53 -21.64
N VAL A 33 -10.47 -19.69 -20.61
CA VAL A 33 -10.74 -20.14 -19.25
C VAL A 33 -12.24 -20.36 -19.13
N LYS A 34 -12.68 -21.63 -19.03
CA LYS A 34 -14.02 -21.98 -18.61
C LYS A 34 -14.15 -21.64 -17.12
N LEU A 35 -15.04 -20.71 -16.80
CA LEU A 35 -15.50 -20.52 -15.42
C LEU A 35 -16.41 -21.69 -15.10
N ASP A 36 -15.94 -22.64 -14.30
CA ASP A 36 -16.78 -23.62 -13.67
C ASP A 36 -17.58 -22.94 -12.54
N ASP A 37 -18.90 -23.09 -12.59
CA ASP A 37 -19.81 -22.62 -11.56
C ASP A 37 -19.49 -23.31 -10.23
N VAL A 38 -18.98 -22.53 -9.27
CA VAL A 38 -18.79 -22.99 -7.89
C VAL A 38 -20.13 -22.87 -7.18
N PRO A 39 -20.75 -23.98 -6.70
CA PRO A 39 -22.00 -23.89 -5.97
C PRO A 39 -21.78 -23.17 -4.63
N VAL A 40 -22.51 -22.07 -4.43
CA VAL A 40 -22.60 -21.36 -3.16
C VAL A 40 -23.41 -22.21 -2.19
N SER A 41 -22.76 -22.82 -1.20
CA SER A 41 -23.45 -23.48 -0.09
C SER A 41 -23.72 -22.46 1.01
N ASP A 42 -24.98 -22.03 1.13
CA ASP A 42 -25.48 -21.25 2.27
C ASP A 42 -25.39 -22.10 3.56
N ARG A 43 -24.45 -21.73 4.43
CA ARG A 43 -24.44 -22.23 5.81
C ARG A 43 -25.31 -21.33 6.67
N THR A 44 -26.58 -21.65 6.77
CA THR A 44 -27.46 -21.19 7.83
C THR A 44 -26.93 -21.73 9.17
N GLY A 45 -26.40 -20.84 10.00
CA GLY A 45 -25.96 -21.15 11.34
C GLY A 45 -27.15 -21.43 12.26
N ALA A 46 -27.25 -22.66 12.70
CA ALA A 46 -28.21 -23.04 13.74
C ALA A 46 -27.74 -22.49 15.10
N ALA A 47 -28.67 -21.81 15.78
CA ALA A 47 -28.49 -21.37 17.17
C ALA A 47 -28.46 -22.61 18.10
N VAL A 48 -27.39 -22.71 18.90
CA VAL A 48 -27.31 -23.67 20.00
C VAL A 48 -27.63 -22.94 21.29
N THR A 49 -28.86 -23.17 21.80
CA THR A 49 -29.28 -22.86 23.17
C THR A 49 -29.01 -24.09 24.04
N GLY A 50 -28.29 -23.90 25.15
CA GLY A 50 -28.23 -24.90 26.22
C GLY A 50 -27.51 -24.35 27.43
N PRO A 51 -28.10 -24.41 28.64
CA PRO A 51 -27.54 -23.89 29.87
C PRO A 51 -26.75 -24.96 30.62
N ALA A 52 -25.70 -24.56 31.32
CA ALA A 52 -25.14 -25.32 32.43
C ALA A 52 -24.45 -24.42 33.43
N GLU A 53 -24.96 -24.45 34.65
CA GLU A 53 -24.37 -23.96 35.91
C GLU A 53 -23.09 -24.70 36.28
N GLY A 54 -22.25 -24.05 37.10
CA GLY A 54 -21.25 -24.78 37.88
C GLY A 54 -20.02 -23.97 38.32
N THR A 55 -20.14 -23.18 39.40
CA THR A 55 -19.36 -23.23 40.66
C THR A 55 -17.84 -22.97 40.66
N ALA A 56 -17.49 -21.92 41.37
CA ALA A 56 -16.43 -21.77 42.41
C ALA A 56 -14.94 -21.73 42.01
N GLY A 57 -14.34 -20.56 42.20
CA GLY A 57 -13.24 -20.36 43.17
C GLY A 57 -11.83 -20.60 42.68
N SER A 58 -11.12 -19.53 42.37
CA SER A 58 -9.73 -19.39 42.87
C SER A 58 -9.30 -17.92 42.87
N GLN A 59 -8.99 -17.40 44.05
CA GLN A 59 -8.27 -16.14 44.24
C GLN A 59 -6.83 -16.34 43.74
N GLY A 60 -6.36 -15.39 42.93
CA GLY A 60 -4.97 -15.39 42.49
C GLY A 60 -4.56 -14.02 41.97
N THR A 61 -3.87 -13.26 42.83
CA THR A 61 -2.91 -12.17 42.54
C THR A 61 -3.32 -11.09 41.51
N SER A 62 -3.66 -9.95 42.07
CA SER A 62 -3.79 -8.66 41.39
C SER A 62 -2.45 -8.22 40.76
N GLY A 63 -2.12 -8.78 39.58
CA GLY A 63 -1.18 -8.16 38.67
C GLY A 63 -1.96 -7.13 37.86
N LYS A 64 -1.55 -5.86 37.97
CA LYS A 64 -2.11 -4.76 37.17
C LYS A 64 -1.80 -5.02 35.71
N VAL A 65 -2.64 -5.83 35.05
CA VAL A 65 -2.58 -6.06 33.61
C VAL A 65 -3.17 -4.82 32.95
N THR A 66 -2.32 -4.01 32.35
CA THR A 66 -2.78 -2.95 31.45
C THR A 66 -3.60 -3.61 30.35
N PRO A 67 -4.87 -3.25 30.15
CA PRO A 67 -5.67 -3.89 29.11
C PRO A 67 -5.02 -3.63 27.74
N VAL A 68 -4.58 -4.69 27.08
CA VAL A 68 -4.22 -4.63 25.67
C VAL A 68 -5.53 -4.49 24.91
N VAL A 69 -5.78 -3.33 24.36
CA VAL A 69 -6.91 -3.12 23.46
C VAL A 69 -6.59 -3.88 22.18
N VAL A 70 -7.16 -5.06 22.02
CA VAL A 70 -7.19 -5.78 20.74
C VAL A 70 -8.45 -5.33 20.00
N ASP A 71 -8.33 -5.00 18.72
CA ASP A 71 -9.52 -4.79 17.90
C ASP A 71 -10.29 -6.12 17.76
N GLU A 72 -11.52 -6.06 17.24
CA GLU A 72 -12.37 -7.24 17.05
C GLU A 72 -11.75 -8.32 16.15
N ARG A 73 -10.60 -8.04 15.51
CA ARG A 73 -9.81 -8.96 14.66
C ARG A 73 -8.62 -9.59 15.39
N GLY A 74 -8.44 -9.30 16.68
CA GLY A 74 -7.32 -9.83 17.47
C GLY A 74 -5.96 -9.23 17.12
N ILE A 75 -5.93 -8.09 16.42
CA ILE A 75 -4.70 -7.41 16.02
C ILE A 75 -4.25 -6.48 17.14
N ALA A 76 -3.03 -6.67 17.65
CA ALA A 76 -2.44 -5.71 18.59
C ALA A 76 -2.25 -4.37 17.89
N GLU A 77 -2.89 -3.33 18.43
CA GLU A 77 -2.78 -1.96 17.92
C GLU A 77 -1.67 -1.18 18.62
N PRO A 78 -1.02 -0.20 17.94
CA PRO A 78 -0.13 0.72 18.61
C PRO A 78 -0.92 1.53 19.65
N PRO A 79 -0.26 2.10 20.68
CA PRO A 79 -0.93 2.91 21.68
C PRO A 79 -1.83 3.96 21.03
N ALA A 80 -3.04 4.14 21.53
CA ALA A 80 -4.02 5.10 20.99
C ALA A 80 -3.51 6.56 20.95
N SER A 81 -2.46 6.86 21.69
CA SER A 81 -1.79 8.17 21.70
C SER A 81 -0.91 8.43 20.47
N VAL A 82 -0.64 7.41 19.62
CA VAL A 82 0.23 7.56 18.44
C VAL A 82 -0.63 7.83 17.22
N ALA A 83 -0.43 8.99 16.61
CA ALA A 83 -1.14 9.37 15.39
C ALA A 83 -0.79 8.41 14.23
N ARG A 84 -1.82 7.89 13.55
CA ARG A 84 -1.67 6.94 12.43
C ARG A 84 -1.71 7.60 11.06
N VAL A 85 -1.56 8.92 11.01
CA VAL A 85 -1.66 9.71 9.77
C VAL A 85 -0.44 10.60 9.64
N ILE A 86 0.20 10.55 8.47
CA ILE A 86 1.33 11.39 8.07
C ILE A 86 0.85 12.29 6.94
N TYR A 87 0.95 13.61 7.10
CA TYR A 87 0.51 14.58 6.11
C TYR A 87 1.65 15.06 5.22
N PHE A 88 1.30 15.47 4.01
CA PHE A 88 2.24 15.92 2.97
C PHE A 88 1.87 17.28 2.41
N ASP A 89 2.89 17.99 1.94
CA ASP A 89 2.70 19.23 1.21
C ASP A 89 2.13 18.97 -0.19
N TYR A 90 1.64 20.05 -0.81
CA TYR A 90 1.13 20.00 -2.18
C TYR A 90 2.23 19.47 -3.12
N ASP A 91 1.85 18.54 -3.99
CA ASP A 91 2.71 17.92 -5.00
C ASP A 91 4.04 17.33 -4.44
N SER A 92 4.07 16.98 -3.15
CA SER A 92 5.23 16.45 -2.45
C SER A 92 4.99 15.05 -1.92
N TYR A 93 6.06 14.26 -1.88
CA TYR A 93 6.15 12.96 -1.21
C TYR A 93 7.28 12.94 -0.16
N ILE A 94 7.77 14.12 0.25
CA ILE A 94 8.80 14.24 1.27
C ILE A 94 8.14 14.15 2.64
N VAL A 95 8.60 13.22 3.48
CA VAL A 95 8.16 13.12 4.88
C VAL A 95 8.73 14.30 5.65
N ARG A 96 7.85 15.11 6.26
CA ARG A 96 8.25 16.28 7.03
C ARG A 96 8.89 15.87 8.36
N PRO A 97 9.90 16.61 8.83
CA PRO A 97 10.63 16.26 10.06
C PRO A 97 9.76 16.15 11.32
N GLU A 98 8.65 16.86 11.39
CA GLU A 98 7.70 16.83 12.51
C GLU A 98 7.10 15.45 12.75
N PHE A 99 7.05 14.58 11.72
CA PHE A 99 6.55 13.21 11.83
C PHE A 99 7.61 12.19 12.27
N ALA A 100 8.86 12.61 12.48
CA ALA A 100 9.94 11.70 12.88
C ALA A 100 9.60 10.94 14.17
N ALA A 101 9.16 11.63 15.20
CA ALA A 101 8.80 11.02 16.50
C ALA A 101 7.60 10.04 16.36
N THR A 102 6.62 10.37 15.51
CA THR A 102 5.49 9.49 15.19
C THR A 102 5.98 8.22 14.52
N LEU A 103 6.83 8.33 13.50
CA LEU A 103 7.38 7.17 12.79
C LEU A 103 8.27 6.31 13.69
N GLU A 104 9.06 6.92 14.59
CA GLU A 104 9.85 6.18 15.60
C GLU A 104 8.95 5.36 16.52
N ALA A 105 7.81 5.92 16.96
CA ALA A 105 6.87 5.20 17.81
C ALA A 105 6.29 3.97 17.08
N HIS A 106 5.90 4.12 15.81
CA HIS A 106 5.44 3.02 14.98
C HIS A 106 6.56 1.99 14.71
N ALA A 107 7.79 2.45 14.46
CA ALA A 107 8.93 1.56 14.27
C ALA A 107 9.21 0.72 15.53
N ARG A 108 9.20 1.32 16.72
CA ARG A 108 9.32 0.58 17.98
C ARG A 108 8.23 -0.48 18.15
N PHE A 109 6.99 -0.11 17.84
CA PHE A 109 5.84 -1.02 17.94
C PHE A 109 5.97 -2.21 16.99
N LEU A 110 6.36 -1.98 15.73
CA LEU A 110 6.54 -3.03 14.71
C LEU A 110 7.71 -3.94 15.05
N LYS A 111 8.84 -3.38 15.49
CA LYS A 111 10.03 -4.17 15.88
C LYS A 111 9.84 -5.01 17.13
N ALA A 112 8.92 -4.65 18.00
CA ALA A 112 8.63 -5.43 19.20
C ALA A 112 8.01 -6.80 18.90
N ASP A 113 7.43 -6.97 17.71
CA ASP A 113 6.86 -8.24 17.27
C ASP A 113 6.93 -8.34 15.74
N GLY A 114 7.74 -9.25 15.24
CA GLY A 114 7.96 -9.48 13.80
C GLY A 114 6.74 -10.01 13.04
N ALA A 115 5.71 -10.51 13.73
CA ALA A 115 4.46 -10.95 13.12
C ALA A 115 3.53 -9.79 12.74
N ARG A 116 3.70 -8.61 13.39
CA ARG A 116 2.89 -7.42 13.10
C ARG A 116 3.15 -6.90 11.70
N LYS A 117 2.10 -6.52 11.03
CA LYS A 117 2.17 -5.95 9.68
C LYS A 117 1.45 -4.61 9.62
N VAL A 118 1.95 -3.72 8.78
CA VAL A 118 1.36 -2.41 8.51
C VAL A 118 1.16 -2.21 7.01
N ILE A 119 -0.02 -1.71 6.65
CA ILE A 119 -0.31 -1.23 5.31
C ILE A 119 -0.20 0.30 5.34
N LEU A 120 0.63 0.85 4.47
CA LEU A 120 0.85 2.28 4.28
C LEU A 120 -0.01 2.73 3.11
N GLN A 121 -1.13 3.37 3.40
CA GLN A 121 -2.14 3.75 2.42
C GLN A 121 -1.90 5.20 1.98
N GLY A 122 -1.44 5.39 0.74
CA GLY A 122 -1.12 6.71 0.19
C GLY A 122 -2.31 7.37 -0.49
N HIS A 123 -2.55 8.63 -0.15
CA HIS A 123 -3.65 9.44 -0.65
C HIS A 123 -3.17 10.79 -1.17
N THR A 124 -3.99 11.38 -2.04
CA THR A 124 -3.77 12.72 -2.60
C THR A 124 -5.03 13.57 -2.47
N ASP A 125 -4.91 14.86 -2.70
CA ASP A 125 -6.07 15.71 -2.95
C ASP A 125 -6.67 15.43 -4.36
N GLU A 126 -7.79 16.06 -4.69
CA GLU A 126 -8.53 15.80 -5.92
C GLU A 126 -7.89 16.39 -7.19
N ARG A 127 -6.93 17.33 -7.04
CA ARG A 127 -6.29 18.04 -8.15
C ARG A 127 -5.44 17.11 -9.00
N GLY A 128 -5.53 17.27 -10.33
CA GLY A 128 -4.77 16.46 -11.30
C GLY A 128 -5.47 15.20 -11.79
N GLY A 129 -4.82 14.50 -12.71
CA GLY A 129 -5.31 13.26 -13.32
C GLY A 129 -5.28 12.07 -12.36
N ARG A 130 -6.08 11.04 -12.66
CA ARG A 130 -6.18 9.83 -11.82
C ARG A 130 -4.87 9.08 -11.71
N GLU A 131 -4.23 8.85 -12.84
CA GLU A 131 -2.98 8.10 -12.94
C GLU A 131 -1.84 8.81 -12.20
N TYR A 132 -1.76 10.13 -12.36
CA TYR A 132 -0.81 10.97 -11.65
C TYR A 132 -1.00 10.85 -10.13
N ASN A 133 -2.23 10.99 -9.64
CA ASN A 133 -2.55 10.89 -8.22
C ASN A 133 -2.28 9.49 -7.65
N LEU A 134 -2.55 8.44 -8.44
CA LEU A 134 -2.20 7.09 -8.03
C LEU A 134 -0.68 6.93 -7.86
N ALA A 135 0.10 7.45 -8.81
CA ALA A 135 1.57 7.43 -8.74
C ALA A 135 2.10 8.29 -7.57
N LEU A 136 1.52 9.48 -7.32
CA LEU A 136 1.91 10.35 -6.21
C LEU A 136 1.59 9.73 -4.85
N GLY A 137 0.40 9.13 -4.70
CA GLY A 137 0.02 8.38 -3.51
C GLY A 137 0.97 7.21 -3.23
N GLN A 138 1.37 6.48 -4.29
CA GLN A 138 2.36 5.40 -4.17
C GLN A 138 3.71 5.91 -3.68
N LYS A 139 4.23 7.00 -4.26
CA LYS A 139 5.49 7.64 -3.82
C LYS A 139 5.45 8.06 -2.36
N ARG A 140 4.32 8.59 -1.87
CA ARG A 140 4.12 8.95 -0.46
C ARG A 140 4.18 7.73 0.45
N ALA A 141 3.42 6.67 0.14
CA ALA A 141 3.44 5.43 0.89
C ALA A 141 4.85 4.81 0.95
N GLU A 142 5.56 4.79 -0.17
CA GLU A 142 6.94 4.32 -0.23
C GLU A 142 7.93 5.19 0.52
N ALA A 143 7.72 6.51 0.59
CA ALA A 143 8.55 7.40 1.40
C ALA A 143 8.43 7.07 2.90
N VAL A 144 7.21 6.81 3.39
CA VAL A 144 6.99 6.34 4.77
C VAL A 144 7.60 4.96 4.98
N ARG A 145 7.42 4.02 4.03
CA ARG A 145 8.04 2.68 4.08
C ARG A 145 9.55 2.76 4.22
N ARG A 146 10.22 3.57 3.40
CA ARG A 146 11.66 3.79 3.48
C ARG A 146 12.09 4.37 4.83
N SER A 147 11.34 5.32 5.36
CA SER A 147 11.62 5.90 6.69
C SER A 147 11.55 4.85 7.79
N LEU A 148 10.53 3.98 7.79
CA LEU A 148 10.42 2.89 8.75
C LEU A 148 11.51 1.83 8.56
N ALA A 149 11.90 1.52 7.31
CA ALA A 149 13.00 0.59 7.02
C ALA A 149 14.35 1.10 7.54
N VAL A 150 14.65 2.40 7.38
CA VAL A 150 15.85 3.04 7.97
C VAL A 150 15.84 2.94 9.50
N MET A 151 14.67 2.97 10.13
CA MET A 151 14.50 2.76 11.58
C MET A 151 14.54 1.28 12.00
N GLY A 152 14.80 0.36 11.05
CA GLY A 152 15.00 -1.07 11.30
C GLY A 152 13.74 -1.93 11.28
N VAL A 153 12.63 -1.44 10.70
CA VAL A 153 11.44 -2.27 10.47
C VAL A 153 11.66 -3.15 9.24
N SER A 154 11.36 -4.43 9.34
CA SER A 154 11.50 -5.38 8.24
C SER A 154 10.57 -5.02 7.07
N GLU A 155 11.06 -5.17 5.84
CA GLU A 155 10.23 -4.97 4.64
C GLU A 155 9.05 -5.95 4.56
N THR A 156 9.18 -7.14 5.14
CA THR A 156 8.11 -8.14 5.21
C THR A 156 6.94 -7.73 6.11
N GLN A 157 7.17 -6.74 7.00
CA GLN A 157 6.15 -6.15 7.86
C GLN A 157 5.41 -4.99 7.21
N GLN A 158 5.85 -4.51 6.05
CA GLN A 158 5.39 -3.27 5.44
C GLN A 158 4.84 -3.49 4.03
N GLU A 159 3.64 -2.98 3.78
CA GLU A 159 3.04 -2.94 2.45
C GLU A 159 2.67 -1.50 2.09
N ALA A 160 3.09 -1.03 0.92
CA ALA A 160 2.75 0.30 0.41
C ALA A 160 1.69 0.18 -0.68
N VAL A 161 0.55 0.85 -0.49
CA VAL A 161 -0.59 0.84 -1.41
C VAL A 161 -1.05 2.26 -1.67
N SER A 162 -1.41 2.58 -2.90
CA SER A 162 -1.99 3.88 -3.24
C SER A 162 -3.48 3.79 -3.55
N PHE A 163 -4.23 4.71 -2.97
CA PHE A 163 -5.61 5.00 -3.36
C PHE A 163 -5.71 6.28 -4.18
N GLY A 164 -4.60 7.01 -4.38
CA GLY A 164 -4.63 8.29 -5.06
C GLY A 164 -5.68 9.22 -4.47
N LYS A 165 -6.56 9.77 -5.30
CA LYS A 165 -7.66 10.65 -4.90
C LYS A 165 -9.00 9.94 -4.65
N GLU A 166 -9.06 8.62 -4.79
CA GLU A 166 -10.31 7.84 -4.78
C GLU A 166 -10.93 7.69 -3.38
N LYS A 167 -10.14 7.88 -2.30
CA LYS A 167 -10.61 7.80 -0.91
C LYS A 167 -10.28 9.08 -0.15
N PRO A 168 -11.03 10.16 -0.33
CA PRO A 168 -10.82 11.40 0.40
C PRO A 168 -11.21 11.26 1.87
N ALA A 169 -10.42 11.87 2.78
CA ALA A 169 -10.73 11.99 4.20
C ALA A 169 -11.67 13.17 4.48
N ALA A 170 -11.61 14.18 3.63
CA ALA A 170 -12.48 15.37 3.71
C ALA A 170 -13.03 15.69 2.33
N GLN A 171 -14.33 16.00 2.29
CA GLN A 171 -15.01 16.50 1.11
C GLN A 171 -14.81 18.01 1.01
N GLY A 172 -14.72 18.53 -0.21
CA GLY A 172 -14.58 19.96 -0.50
C GLY A 172 -13.36 20.26 -1.36
N ALA A 173 -13.40 21.41 -2.03
CA ALA A 173 -12.36 21.91 -2.93
C ALA A 173 -11.54 23.05 -2.30
N ASP A 174 -11.62 23.21 -0.97
CA ASP A 174 -10.84 24.20 -0.24
C ASP A 174 -9.47 23.60 0.22
N GLU A 175 -8.53 24.47 0.58
CA GLU A 175 -7.21 24.03 0.99
C GLU A 175 -7.25 23.25 2.32
N ALA A 176 -8.25 23.46 3.16
CA ALA A 176 -8.40 22.70 4.41
C ALA A 176 -8.75 21.23 4.12
N ALA A 177 -9.66 20.96 3.16
CA ALA A 177 -9.96 19.63 2.69
C ALA A 177 -8.76 19.00 1.97
N HIS A 178 -8.11 19.74 1.06
CA HIS A 178 -6.93 19.28 0.35
C HIS A 178 -5.81 18.85 1.30
N THR A 179 -5.53 19.64 2.33
CA THR A 179 -4.50 19.32 3.33
C THR A 179 -4.79 18.01 4.07
N LYS A 180 -6.05 17.75 4.43
CA LYS A 180 -6.45 16.48 5.06
C LYS A 180 -6.36 15.30 4.10
N ASN A 181 -6.53 15.52 2.81
CA ASN A 181 -6.49 14.48 1.79
C ASN A 181 -5.06 14.07 1.42
N ARG A 182 -4.08 14.99 1.50
CA ARG A 182 -2.66 14.72 1.22
C ARG A 182 -2.02 13.96 2.39
N ARG A 183 -2.22 12.65 2.48
CA ARG A 183 -1.82 11.87 3.64
C ARG A 183 -1.36 10.46 3.31
N VAL A 184 -0.69 9.83 4.26
CA VAL A 184 -0.51 8.38 4.36
C VAL A 184 -1.13 7.90 5.66
N GLU A 185 -1.97 6.89 5.60
CA GLU A 185 -2.54 6.23 6.77
C GLU A 185 -1.80 4.93 7.06
N LEU A 186 -1.53 4.67 8.34
CA LEU A 186 -0.92 3.44 8.83
C LEU A 186 -2.01 2.51 9.37
N SER A 187 -2.32 1.46 8.63
CA SER A 187 -3.34 0.44 8.99
C SER A 187 -2.65 -0.86 9.38
N TYR A 188 -2.92 -1.36 10.58
CA TYR A 188 -2.33 -2.59 11.10
C TYR A 188 -3.20 -3.81 10.80
N ARG A 189 -2.57 -4.98 10.67
CA ARG A 189 -3.22 -6.27 10.47
C ARG A 189 -2.36 -7.43 11.01
#